data_a80309aef59b03cd59cd388edf3efd03
#
_entry.id   a80309aef59b03cd59cd388edf3efd03
#
_cell.length_a   1.000
_cell.length_b   1.000
_cell.length_c   1.000
_cell.angle_alpha   90.00
_cell.angle_beta   90.00
_cell.angle_gamma   90.00
#
_symmetry.space_group_name_H-M   'P 1'
#
loop_
_entity.id
_entity.type
_entity.pdbx_description
1 polymer ?
#
loop_
_entity_poly.entity_id
_entity_poly.type
_entity_poly.pdbx_seq_one_letter_code
_entity_poly.pdbx_strand_id
1 'polypeptide(L)'
;MVKFEKKAPTQEELNELGVKEWGIWTKEVSEFPWEYDSKETFYVLEGEAEIDSEGEKISFGPGDLVTCYSGLKCTWKVKKPIKKHYRFGD
;
A
#
# COMPACT_ATOMS: atom_id res chain seq x y z
N MET A 1 -16.32 9.04 2.39
CA MET A 1 -15.63 8.15 3.31
C MET A 1 -14.28 7.74 2.73
N VAL A 2 -13.23 7.87 3.52
CA VAL A 2 -11.87 7.51 3.07
C VAL A 2 -11.76 6.00 3.01
N LYS A 3 -11.29 5.50 1.87
CA LYS A 3 -11.10 4.06 1.65
C LYS A 3 -9.64 3.63 1.75
N PHE A 4 -8.76 4.56 2.05
CA PHE A 4 -7.34 4.29 2.22
C PHE A 4 -6.73 5.25 3.24
N GLU A 5 -5.64 4.81 3.87
CA GLU A 5 -4.94 5.63 4.84
C GLU A 5 -3.48 5.19 4.91
N LYS A 6 -2.61 6.06 5.40
CA LYS A 6 -1.21 5.71 5.59
C LYS A 6 -0.68 6.31 6.89
N LYS A 7 0.36 5.67 7.42
CA LYS A 7 1.07 6.18 8.59
C LYS A 7 2.54 5.74 8.53
N ALA A 8 3.37 6.40 9.32
CA ALA A 8 4.77 6.02 9.49
C ALA A 8 4.88 5.24 10.80
N PRO A 9 4.85 3.90 10.76
CA PRO A 9 4.85 3.09 11.97
C PRO A 9 6.21 3.09 12.66
N THR A 10 6.21 2.81 13.96
CA THR A 10 7.45 2.60 14.69
C THR A 10 7.94 1.18 14.42
N GLN A 11 9.21 0.91 14.72
CA GLN A 11 9.76 -0.44 14.58
C GLN A 11 9.00 -1.43 15.47
N GLU A 12 8.58 -0.98 16.64
CA GLU A 12 7.80 -1.80 17.56
C GLU A 12 6.46 -2.22 16.94
N GLU A 13 5.76 -1.30 16.28
CA GLU A 13 4.51 -1.61 15.60
C GLU A 13 4.73 -2.63 14.48
N LEU A 14 5.80 -2.47 13.72
CA LEU A 14 6.15 -3.40 12.65
C LEU A 14 6.40 -4.80 13.19
N ASN A 15 7.09 -4.90 14.32
CA ASN A 15 7.37 -6.18 14.97
C ASN A 15 6.08 -6.84 15.46
N GLU A 16 5.18 -6.06 16.05
CA GLU A 16 3.89 -6.56 16.54
C GLU A 16 3.00 -7.06 15.42
N LEU A 17 3.04 -6.40 14.27
CA LEU A 17 2.26 -6.80 13.11
C LEU A 17 2.85 -7.99 12.38
N GLY A 18 4.12 -8.30 12.60
CA GLY A 18 4.81 -9.38 11.92
C GLY A 18 5.04 -9.10 10.44
N VAL A 19 5.29 -7.85 10.09
CA VAL A 19 5.45 -7.40 8.71
C VAL A 19 6.45 -8.25 7.92
N LYS A 20 7.54 -8.69 8.55
CA LYS A 20 8.57 -9.49 7.89
C LYS A 20 8.06 -10.86 7.43
N GLU A 21 6.95 -11.32 8.01
CA GLU A 21 6.34 -12.60 7.65
C GLU A 21 5.32 -12.46 6.51
N TRP A 22 4.99 -11.23 6.13
CA TRP A 22 4.04 -10.97 5.06
C TRP A 22 4.65 -11.29 3.69
N GLY A 23 3.80 -11.44 2.68
CA GLY A 23 4.25 -11.64 1.30
C GLY A 23 5.03 -10.44 0.79
N ILE A 24 5.72 -10.63 -0.33
CA ILE A 24 6.47 -9.56 -0.99
C ILE A 24 5.92 -9.39 -2.40
N TRP A 25 5.69 -8.15 -2.79
CA TRP A 25 5.22 -7.81 -4.13
C TRP A 25 6.11 -6.71 -4.70
N THR A 26 6.47 -6.86 -5.96
CA THR A 26 7.28 -5.88 -6.68
C THR A 26 6.57 -5.49 -7.96
N LYS A 27 6.79 -4.25 -8.39
CA LYS A 27 6.22 -3.77 -9.64
C LYS A 27 7.11 -2.69 -10.22
N GLU A 28 7.29 -2.71 -11.51
CA GLU A 28 8.02 -1.69 -12.24
C GLU A 28 7.18 -0.43 -12.40
N VAL A 29 7.78 0.66 -12.86
CA VAL A 29 7.09 1.90 -13.18
C VAL A 29 5.94 1.57 -14.14
N SER A 30 4.72 1.95 -13.73
CA SER A 30 3.52 1.59 -14.47
C SER A 30 2.31 2.33 -13.92
N GLU A 31 1.21 2.26 -14.65
CA GLU A 31 -0.06 2.82 -14.22
C GLU A 31 -1.14 1.80 -14.58
N PHE A 32 -1.98 1.44 -13.62
CA PHE A 32 -3.01 0.42 -13.84
C PHE A 32 -4.19 0.62 -12.90
N PRO A 33 -5.40 0.23 -13.34
CA PRO A 33 -6.58 0.27 -12.47
C PRO A 33 -6.56 -0.93 -11.53
N TRP A 34 -7.12 -0.75 -10.35
CA TRP A 34 -7.21 -1.81 -9.36
C TRP A 34 -8.45 -1.64 -8.50
N GLU A 35 -9.06 -2.76 -8.14
CA GLU A 35 -10.22 -2.77 -7.26
C GLU A 35 -9.96 -3.74 -6.12
N TYR A 36 -10.21 -3.32 -4.89
CA TYR A 36 -9.98 -4.13 -3.70
C TYR A 36 -11.23 -4.91 -3.31
N ASP A 37 -11.17 -6.23 -3.41
CA ASP A 37 -12.24 -7.12 -2.95
C ASP A 37 -12.13 -7.37 -1.46
N SER A 38 -10.95 -7.20 -0.89
CA SER A 38 -10.69 -7.34 0.52
C SER A 38 -9.68 -6.30 0.94
N LYS A 39 -9.58 -6.06 2.24
CA LYS A 39 -8.64 -5.08 2.80
C LYS A 39 -7.21 -5.55 2.57
N GLU A 40 -6.37 -4.63 2.10
CA GLU A 40 -4.93 -4.85 1.99
C GLU A 40 -4.20 -3.89 2.92
N THR A 41 -3.21 -4.42 3.66
CA THR A 41 -2.29 -3.61 4.43
C THR A 41 -0.90 -3.90 3.89
N PHE A 42 -0.13 -2.87 3.56
CA PHE A 42 1.22 -3.08 3.04
C PHE A 42 2.22 -2.08 3.60
N TYR A 43 3.47 -2.52 3.66
CA TYR A 43 4.58 -1.71 4.14
C TYR A 43 5.60 -1.57 3.03
N VAL A 44 5.92 -0.33 2.65
CA VAL A 44 6.80 -0.06 1.53
C VAL A 44 8.26 -0.16 1.94
N LEU A 45 9.02 -0.97 1.21
CA LEU A 45 10.45 -1.16 1.44
C LEU A 45 11.29 -0.30 0.50
N GLU A 46 10.88 -0.21 -0.77
CA GLU A 46 11.60 0.51 -1.81
C GLU A 46 10.62 1.12 -2.79
N GLY A 47 11.03 2.20 -3.45
CA GLY A 47 10.26 2.80 -4.53
C GLY A 47 9.26 3.85 -4.08
N GLU A 48 8.47 4.33 -5.03
CA GLU A 48 7.43 5.31 -4.77
C GLU A 48 6.22 5.02 -5.64
N ALA A 49 5.05 5.22 -5.08
CA ALA A 49 3.81 5.07 -5.83
C ALA A 49 2.72 5.98 -5.26
N GLU A 50 1.65 6.08 -6.01
CA GLU A 50 0.52 6.91 -5.68
C GLU A 50 -0.75 6.13 -6.02
N ILE A 51 -1.77 6.27 -5.20
CA ILE A 51 -3.09 5.71 -5.46
C ILE A 51 -4.06 6.88 -5.60
N ASP A 52 -4.82 6.88 -6.69
CA ASP A 52 -5.80 7.91 -7.01
C ASP A 52 -7.19 7.27 -7.05
N SER A 53 -8.12 7.83 -6.28
CA SER A 53 -9.50 7.35 -6.25
C SER A 53 -10.45 8.53 -6.09
N GLU A 54 -11.32 8.72 -7.08
CA GLU A 54 -12.36 9.75 -7.04
C GLU A 54 -11.85 11.15 -6.66
N GLY A 55 -10.70 11.52 -7.21
CA GLY A 55 -10.10 12.82 -6.96
C GLY A 55 -9.25 12.89 -5.70
N GLU A 56 -9.23 11.84 -4.90
CA GLU A 56 -8.37 11.76 -3.73
C GLU A 56 -7.12 10.98 -4.06
N LYS A 57 -5.98 11.46 -3.58
CA LYS A 57 -4.69 10.84 -3.86
C LYS A 57 -3.92 10.59 -2.58
N ILE A 58 -3.21 9.48 -2.55
CA ILE A 58 -2.28 9.18 -1.48
C ILE A 58 -0.95 8.74 -2.12
N SER A 59 0.14 9.38 -1.70
CA SER A 59 1.48 9.03 -2.17
C SER A 59 2.23 8.36 -1.05
N PHE A 60 3.03 7.37 -1.37
CA PHE A 60 3.78 6.62 -0.35
C PHE A 60 5.13 6.16 -0.88
N GLY A 61 6.05 5.94 0.05
CA GLY A 61 7.41 5.50 -0.24
C GLY A 61 7.95 4.68 0.92
N PRO A 62 9.27 4.43 0.94
CA PRO A 62 9.88 3.58 1.97
C PRO A 62 9.54 4.08 3.38
N GLY A 63 9.10 3.16 4.23
CA GLY A 63 8.75 3.47 5.61
C GLY A 63 7.27 3.75 5.84
N ASP A 64 6.45 3.77 4.80
CA ASP A 64 5.02 4.02 4.95
C ASP A 64 4.24 2.70 5.05
N LEU A 65 3.31 2.66 6.00
CA LEU A 65 2.36 1.58 6.15
C LEU A 65 1.02 2.08 5.62
N VAL A 66 0.50 1.42 4.59
CA VAL A 66 -0.71 1.84 3.89
C VAL A 66 -1.80 0.80 4.06
N THR A 67 -3.02 1.27 4.31
CA THR A 67 -4.19 0.39 4.40
C THR A 67 -5.18 0.82 3.31
N CYS A 68 -5.60 -0.14 2.49
CA CYS A 68 -6.62 0.06 1.48
C CYS A 68 -7.79 -0.86 1.83
N TYR A 69 -8.96 -0.27 2.01
CA TYR A 69 -10.14 -1.01 2.46
C TYR A 69 -10.91 -1.66 1.32
N SER A 70 -11.64 -2.71 1.63
CA SER A 70 -12.50 -3.40 0.68
C SER A 70 -13.47 -2.42 0.00
N GLY A 71 -13.64 -2.55 -1.29
CA GLY A 71 -14.52 -1.68 -2.08
C GLY A 71 -13.82 -0.49 -2.72
N LEU A 72 -12.54 -0.29 -2.43
CA LEU A 72 -11.79 0.80 -3.06
C LEU A 72 -11.55 0.50 -4.54
N LYS A 73 -11.96 1.43 -5.39
CA LYS A 73 -11.65 1.38 -6.83
C LYS A 73 -10.68 2.53 -7.10
N CYS A 74 -9.53 2.21 -7.64
CA CYS A 74 -8.46 3.18 -7.74
C CYS A 74 -7.58 2.96 -8.98
N THR A 75 -6.67 3.91 -9.18
CA THR A 75 -5.61 3.79 -10.17
C THR A 75 -4.29 3.83 -9.41
N TRP A 76 -3.48 2.80 -9.60
CA TRP A 76 -2.13 2.73 -9.07
C TRP A 76 -1.17 3.38 -10.06
N LYS A 77 -0.32 4.26 -9.56
CA LYS A 77 0.72 4.91 -10.38
C LYS A 77 2.05 4.64 -9.71
N VAL A 78 2.79 3.65 -10.21
CA VAL A 78 4.13 3.33 -9.69
C VAL A 78 5.13 4.27 -10.36
N LYS A 79 5.71 5.18 -9.57
CA LYS A 79 6.62 6.22 -10.08
C LYS A 79 8.07 5.79 -10.06
N LYS A 80 8.43 4.93 -9.10
CA LYS A 80 9.73 4.27 -9.02
C LYS A 80 9.47 2.81 -8.69
N PRO A 81 10.26 1.86 -9.22
CA PRO A 81 10.01 0.44 -8.97
C PRO A 81 9.79 0.19 -7.50
N ILE A 82 8.67 -0.43 -7.17
CA ILE A 82 8.22 -0.59 -5.79
C ILE A 82 8.44 -2.01 -5.29
N LYS A 83 8.78 -2.12 -3.99
CA LYS A 83 8.86 -3.38 -3.28
C LYS A 83 8.17 -3.18 -1.94
N LYS A 84 7.24 -4.06 -1.62
CA LYS A 84 6.46 -3.96 -0.37
C LYS A 84 6.17 -5.32 0.22
N HIS A 85 5.99 -5.35 1.55
CA HIS A 85 5.38 -6.47 2.24
C HIS A 85 3.88 -6.22 2.27
N TYR A 86 3.08 -7.24 2.02
CA TYR A 86 1.62 -7.06 1.97
C TYR A 86 0.87 -8.20 2.66
N ARG A 87 -0.33 -7.89 3.09
CA ARG A 87 -1.25 -8.86 3.67
C ARG A 87 -2.68 -8.48 3.29
N PHE A 88 -3.46 -9.45 2.87
CA PHE A 88 -4.89 -9.27 2.62
C PHE A 88 -5.70 -9.80 3.79
N GLY A 89 -6.85 -9.13 4.05
CA GLY A 89 -7.74 -9.48 5.13
C GLY A 89 -7.41 -8.75 6.42
N ASP A 90 -8.08 -9.08 7.46
CA ASP A 90 -7.94 -8.40 8.75
C ASP A 90 -6.85 -9.00 9.65
#